data_995acd518631426760c2f330b9974deb
#
_entry.id   995acd518631426760c2f330b9974deb
#
_cell.length_a   1.000
_cell.length_b   1.000
_cell.length_c   1.000
_cell.angle_alpha   90.00
_cell.angle_beta   90.00
_cell.angle_gamma   90.00
#
_symmetry.space_group_name_H-M   'P 1'
#
loop_
_entity.id
_entity.type
_entity.pdbx_description
1 polymer ?
#
loop_
_entity_poly.entity_id
_entity_poly.type
_entity_poly.pdbx_seq_one_letter_code
_entity_poly.pdbx_strand_id
1 'polypeptide(L)'
;IGSALFPGYVWLAAGGKSQLREEKLRVLTGRTVLLFPDADAYAEWKERADGMTFCKVIVSDLIEKNATPEQKAAHIDIADWIIFQIQESRINCTADHLVEAERILQRMIEKNPALQKLIDDLGLVLVGASSIGSGDGNPP
;
A
#
# COMPACT_ATOMS: atom_id res chain seq x y z
N ILE A 1 6.96 -2.90 3.24
CA ILE A 1 6.08 -2.09 2.38
C ILE A 1 5.51 -0.91 3.17
N GLY A 2 4.74 -1.12 4.25
CA GLY A 2 4.12 -0.04 5.00
C GLY A 2 5.08 1.06 5.44
N SER A 3 6.21 0.71 6.04
CA SER A 3 7.23 1.66 6.47
C SER A 3 7.86 2.47 5.32
N ALA A 4 7.95 1.89 4.14
CA ALA A 4 8.48 2.57 2.96
C ALA A 4 7.48 3.56 2.36
N LEU A 5 6.19 3.20 2.33
CA LEU A 5 5.13 4.01 1.75
C LEU A 5 4.58 5.08 2.72
N PHE A 6 4.59 4.77 4.01
CA PHE A 6 4.03 5.62 5.06
C PHE A 6 5.02 5.79 6.22
N PRO A 7 6.14 6.51 6.00
CA PRO A 7 7.23 6.63 6.98
C PRO A 7 6.84 7.42 8.24
N GLY A 8 5.73 8.15 8.22
CA GLY A 8 5.20 8.87 9.40
C GLY A 8 4.56 7.96 10.46
N TYR A 9 4.46 6.65 10.21
CA TYR A 9 3.84 5.68 11.10
C TYR A 9 4.83 4.61 11.54
N VAL A 10 4.64 4.10 12.76
CA VAL A 10 5.35 2.89 13.22
C VAL A 10 4.54 1.67 12.77
N TRP A 11 5.16 0.82 11.95
CA TRP A 11 4.55 -0.38 11.41
C TRP A 11 4.97 -1.61 12.21
N LEU A 12 3.98 -2.40 12.60
CA LEU A 12 4.16 -3.63 13.36
C LEU A 12 3.38 -4.77 12.67
N ALA A 13 3.93 -5.97 12.68
CA ALA A 13 3.25 -7.17 12.21
C ALA A 13 2.70 -7.95 13.41
N ALA A 14 1.44 -8.32 13.38
CA ALA A 14 0.82 -9.16 14.42
C ALA A 14 1.32 -10.61 14.36
N GLY A 15 1.71 -11.09 13.17
CA GLY A 15 2.18 -12.45 12.96
C GLY A 15 1.06 -13.45 12.62
N GLY A 16 -0.07 -12.94 12.09
CA GLY A 16 -1.20 -13.73 11.62
C GLY A 16 -2.50 -13.49 12.39
N LYS A 17 -3.59 -14.00 11.85
CA LYS A 17 -4.97 -13.75 12.29
C LYS A 17 -5.19 -13.98 13.80
N SER A 18 -4.72 -15.11 14.34
CA SER A 18 -4.87 -15.47 15.76
C SER A 18 -3.93 -14.73 16.71
N GLN A 19 -2.97 -13.96 16.17
CA GLN A 19 -1.91 -13.35 16.95
C GLN A 19 -2.24 -11.93 17.45
N LEU A 20 -3.39 -11.39 17.11
CA LEU A 20 -3.89 -10.14 17.68
C LEU A 20 -4.33 -10.41 19.14
N ARG A 21 -3.37 -10.35 20.07
CA ARG A 21 -3.58 -10.63 21.48
C ARG A 21 -3.37 -9.38 22.31
N GLU A 22 -4.22 -9.20 23.31
CA GLU A 22 -4.18 -8.05 24.23
C GLU A 22 -2.81 -7.89 24.89
N GLU A 23 -2.20 -9.00 25.37
CA GLU A 23 -0.90 -8.97 26.02
C GLU A 23 0.20 -8.36 25.14
N LYS A 24 0.17 -8.67 23.82
CA LYS A 24 1.12 -8.09 22.86
C LYS A 24 0.87 -6.61 22.61
N LEU A 25 -0.39 -6.19 22.62
CA LEU A 25 -0.76 -4.80 22.31
C LEU A 25 -0.67 -3.88 23.52
N ARG A 26 -0.55 -4.39 24.76
CA ARG A 26 -0.42 -3.56 25.97
C ARG A 26 0.78 -2.60 25.93
N VAL A 27 1.82 -2.92 25.20
CA VAL A 27 2.97 -2.00 24.95
C VAL A 27 2.55 -0.72 24.20
N LEU A 28 1.39 -0.72 23.56
CA LEU A 28 0.80 0.41 22.84
C LEU A 28 -0.19 1.21 23.68
N THR A 29 -0.23 1.00 25.02
CA THR A 29 -1.13 1.71 25.93
C THR A 29 -1.09 3.23 25.70
N GLY A 30 -2.26 3.87 25.62
CA GLY A 30 -2.42 5.30 25.40
C GLY A 30 -2.17 5.77 23.95
N ARG A 31 -1.84 4.86 23.04
CA ARG A 31 -1.63 5.19 21.61
C ARG A 31 -2.91 4.97 20.81
N THR A 32 -2.97 5.60 19.63
CA THR A 32 -3.93 5.24 18.59
C THR A 32 -3.30 4.16 17.71
N VAL A 33 -4.00 3.03 17.58
CA VAL A 33 -3.58 1.86 16.80
C VAL A 33 -4.55 1.68 15.64
N LEU A 34 -4.01 1.65 14.43
CA LEU A 34 -4.76 1.34 13.21
C LEU A 34 -4.42 -0.10 12.81
N LEU A 35 -5.44 -0.95 12.77
CA LEU A 35 -5.30 -2.35 12.37
C LEU A 35 -5.72 -2.52 10.91
N PHE A 36 -4.94 -3.27 10.15
CA PHE A 36 -5.28 -3.73 8.80
C PHE A 36 -5.40 -5.25 8.83
N PRO A 37 -6.61 -5.79 9.02
CA PRO A 37 -6.85 -7.23 8.98
C PRO A 37 -6.61 -7.80 7.58
N ASP A 38 -6.16 -9.04 7.51
CA ASP A 38 -6.19 -9.84 6.30
C ASP A 38 -7.65 -10.02 5.82
N ALA A 39 -7.83 -10.39 4.56
CA ALA A 39 -9.14 -10.44 3.90
C ALA A 39 -10.19 -11.36 4.61
N ASP A 40 -9.76 -12.27 5.46
CA ASP A 40 -10.62 -13.19 6.21
C ASP A 40 -10.64 -12.93 7.73
N ALA A 41 -9.98 -11.86 8.20
CA ALA A 41 -9.75 -11.60 9.61
C ALA A 41 -10.56 -10.42 10.18
N TYR A 42 -11.27 -9.66 9.33
CA TYR A 42 -11.92 -8.40 9.74
C TYR A 42 -12.88 -8.57 10.92
N ALA A 43 -13.83 -9.51 10.83
CA ALA A 43 -14.84 -9.68 11.86
C ALA A 43 -14.22 -10.07 13.22
N GLU A 44 -13.26 -11.01 13.19
CA GLU A 44 -12.57 -11.49 14.39
C GLU A 44 -11.73 -10.39 15.04
N TRP A 45 -11.00 -9.61 14.22
CA TRP A 45 -10.18 -8.52 14.74
C TRP A 45 -11.03 -7.35 15.24
N LYS A 46 -12.18 -7.11 14.64
CA LYS A 46 -13.15 -6.11 15.09
C LYS A 46 -13.69 -6.45 16.46
N GLU A 47 -14.14 -7.69 16.67
CA GLU A 47 -14.63 -8.17 17.98
C GLU A 47 -13.55 -8.05 19.06
N ARG A 48 -12.32 -8.47 18.76
CA ARG A 48 -11.20 -8.35 19.71
C ARG A 48 -10.85 -6.90 20.03
N ALA A 49 -10.87 -6.02 19.02
CA ALA A 49 -10.58 -4.60 19.18
C ALA A 49 -11.60 -3.90 20.08
N ASP A 50 -12.88 -4.26 19.96
CA ASP A 50 -13.96 -3.67 20.77
C ASP A 50 -13.80 -3.99 22.27
N GLY A 51 -13.08 -5.06 22.64
CA GLY A 51 -12.71 -5.40 24.01
C GLY A 51 -11.49 -4.64 24.54
N MET A 52 -10.72 -3.94 23.70
CA MET A 52 -9.47 -3.29 24.11
C MET A 52 -9.71 -1.86 24.60
N THR A 53 -9.52 -1.60 25.88
CA THR A 53 -9.75 -0.28 26.48
C THR A 53 -8.47 0.51 26.78
N PHE A 54 -7.30 -0.12 26.70
CA PHE A 54 -6.00 0.47 27.03
C PHE A 54 -5.38 1.33 25.92
N CYS A 55 -5.87 1.20 24.70
CA CYS A 55 -5.48 2.03 23.55
C CYS A 55 -6.71 2.34 22.66
N LYS A 56 -6.61 3.39 21.87
CA LYS A 56 -7.64 3.69 20.87
C LYS A 56 -7.40 2.81 19.63
N VAL A 57 -8.25 1.82 19.40
CA VAL A 57 -8.13 0.93 18.25
C VAL A 57 -9.09 1.34 17.13
N ILE A 58 -8.60 1.40 15.92
CA ILE A 58 -9.37 1.59 14.70
C ILE A 58 -9.09 0.39 13.79
N VAL A 59 -10.11 -0.36 13.44
CA VAL A 59 -9.99 -1.48 12.52
C VAL A 59 -10.40 -1.03 11.12
N SER A 60 -9.46 -1.09 10.18
CA SER A 60 -9.70 -0.72 8.79
C SER A 60 -10.54 -1.79 8.10
N ASP A 61 -11.60 -1.38 7.44
CA ASP A 61 -12.44 -2.23 6.59
C ASP A 61 -12.04 -2.16 5.10
N LEU A 62 -10.85 -1.60 4.82
CA LEU A 62 -10.36 -1.35 3.47
C LEU A 62 -10.37 -2.62 2.62
N ILE A 63 -9.71 -3.68 3.09
CA ILE A 63 -9.64 -4.96 2.38
C ILE A 63 -11.01 -5.63 2.36
N GLU A 64 -11.72 -5.64 3.49
CA GLU A 64 -13.04 -6.24 3.58
C GLU A 64 -14.03 -5.70 2.54
N LYS A 65 -14.01 -4.39 2.29
CA LYS A 65 -14.91 -3.73 1.34
C LYS A 65 -14.46 -3.81 -0.11
N ASN A 66 -13.16 -3.86 -0.37
CA ASN A 66 -12.63 -3.67 -1.72
C ASN A 66 -11.99 -4.92 -2.33
N ALA A 67 -11.66 -5.94 -1.54
CA ALA A 67 -11.09 -7.17 -2.08
C ALA A 67 -12.12 -7.98 -2.87
N THR A 68 -11.70 -8.52 -4.03
CA THR A 68 -12.52 -9.42 -4.83
C THR A 68 -12.72 -10.77 -4.13
N PRO A 69 -13.70 -11.58 -4.54
CA PRO A 69 -13.88 -12.93 -3.99
C PRO A 69 -12.61 -13.80 -4.10
N GLU A 70 -11.88 -13.69 -5.20
CA GLU A 70 -10.62 -14.41 -5.44
C GLU A 70 -9.52 -13.94 -4.47
N GLN A 71 -9.42 -12.63 -4.26
CA GLN A 71 -8.49 -12.04 -3.30
C GLN A 71 -8.80 -12.46 -1.87
N LYS A 72 -10.09 -12.52 -1.52
CA LYS A 72 -10.54 -13.04 -0.20
C LYS A 72 -10.19 -14.51 -0.03
N ALA A 73 -10.39 -15.32 -1.07
CA ALA A 73 -10.03 -16.74 -1.06
C ALA A 73 -8.51 -16.96 -0.96
N ALA A 74 -7.72 -16.02 -1.46
CA ALA A 74 -6.25 -16.02 -1.35
C ALA A 74 -5.74 -15.45 -0.02
N HIS A 75 -6.63 -15.01 0.90
CA HIS A 75 -6.29 -14.46 2.22
C HIS A 75 -5.29 -13.29 2.15
N ILE A 76 -5.46 -12.39 1.16
CA ILE A 76 -4.51 -11.28 0.96
C ILE A 76 -4.43 -10.38 2.19
N ASP A 77 -3.26 -9.81 2.40
CA ASP A 77 -2.98 -8.77 3.39
C ASP A 77 -2.93 -7.36 2.77
N ILE A 78 -2.66 -6.35 3.60
CA ILE A 78 -2.57 -4.96 3.13
C ILE A 78 -1.41 -4.75 2.15
N ALA A 79 -0.32 -5.51 2.26
CA ALA A 79 0.81 -5.39 1.35
C ALA A 79 0.46 -5.94 -0.03
N ASP A 80 -0.19 -7.09 -0.09
CA ASP A 80 -0.70 -7.68 -1.33
C ASP A 80 -1.69 -6.73 -2.01
N TRP A 81 -2.64 -6.19 -1.23
CA TRP A 81 -3.64 -5.26 -1.76
C TRP A 81 -2.99 -4.01 -2.37
N ILE A 82 -2.02 -3.40 -1.70
CA ILE A 82 -1.28 -2.25 -2.22
C ILE A 82 -0.52 -2.60 -3.51
N ILE A 83 0.11 -3.78 -3.57
CA ILE A 83 0.81 -4.25 -4.76
C ILE A 83 -0.15 -4.39 -5.93
N PHE A 84 -1.33 -4.98 -5.72
CA PHE A 84 -2.37 -5.07 -6.76
C PHE A 84 -2.81 -3.70 -7.25
N GLN A 85 -3.06 -2.73 -6.35
CA GLN A 85 -3.45 -1.38 -6.75
C GLN A 85 -2.37 -0.69 -7.59
N ILE A 86 -1.10 -0.86 -7.24
CA ILE A 86 0.02 -0.32 -8.02
C ILE A 86 0.09 -0.97 -9.40
N GLN A 87 -0.10 -2.29 -9.48
CA GLN A 87 -0.09 -3.03 -10.75
C GLN A 87 -1.25 -2.62 -11.64
N GLU A 88 -2.47 -2.56 -11.13
CA GLU A 88 -3.64 -2.10 -11.87
C GLU A 88 -3.49 -0.66 -12.36
N SER A 89 -2.96 0.23 -11.54
CA SER A 89 -2.68 1.61 -11.93
C SER A 89 -1.68 1.70 -13.08
N ARG A 90 -0.69 0.82 -13.11
CA ARG A 90 0.28 0.74 -14.22
C ARG A 90 -0.34 0.23 -15.51
N ILE A 91 -1.24 -0.76 -15.44
CA ILE A 91 -1.93 -1.33 -16.61
C ILE A 91 -2.90 -0.31 -17.21
N ASN A 92 -3.57 0.48 -16.35
CA ASN A 92 -4.54 1.50 -16.78
C ASN A 92 -3.89 2.84 -17.16
N CYS A 93 -2.55 2.95 -17.11
CA CYS A 93 -1.83 4.16 -17.51
C CYS A 93 -1.80 4.25 -19.04
N THR A 94 -2.84 4.83 -19.63
CA THR A 94 -2.89 5.17 -21.06
C THR A 94 -1.93 6.31 -21.37
N ALA A 95 -1.61 6.51 -22.65
CA ALA A 95 -0.74 7.61 -23.09
C ALA A 95 -1.20 8.98 -22.57
N ASP A 96 -2.51 9.18 -22.43
CA ASP A 96 -3.09 10.42 -21.91
C ASP A 96 -2.76 10.64 -20.43
N HIS A 97 -2.72 9.57 -19.64
CA HIS A 97 -2.34 9.63 -18.23
C HIS A 97 -0.85 9.95 -18.04
N LEU A 98 0.01 9.53 -18.97
CA LEU A 98 1.44 9.87 -18.94
C LEU A 98 1.64 11.36 -19.20
N VAL A 99 0.96 11.91 -20.18
CA VAL A 99 1.01 13.34 -20.49
C VAL A 99 0.54 14.17 -19.29
N GLU A 100 -0.52 13.74 -18.60
CA GLU A 100 -0.99 14.43 -17.40
C GLU A 100 -0.02 14.26 -16.21
N ALA A 101 0.56 13.07 -16.04
CA ALA A 101 1.59 12.84 -15.01
C ALA A 101 2.83 13.71 -15.24
N GLU A 102 3.32 13.83 -16.48
CA GLU A 102 4.41 14.72 -16.85
C GLU A 102 4.07 16.19 -16.53
N ARG A 103 2.86 16.62 -16.86
CA ARG A 103 2.38 17.97 -16.58
C ARG A 103 2.31 18.25 -15.07
N ILE A 104 1.86 17.29 -14.28
CA ILE A 104 1.83 17.39 -12.81
C ILE A 104 3.26 17.48 -12.27
N LEU A 105 4.16 16.60 -12.73
CA LEU A 105 5.55 16.60 -12.32
C LEU A 105 6.23 17.94 -12.65
N GLN A 106 6.00 18.48 -13.85
CA GLN A 106 6.55 19.77 -14.24
C GLN A 106 6.09 20.90 -13.30
N ARG A 107 4.79 20.93 -12.95
CA ARG A 107 4.26 21.91 -11.98
C ARG A 107 4.87 21.74 -10.58
N MET A 108 5.17 20.51 -10.17
CA MET A 108 5.84 20.25 -8.91
C MET A 108 7.29 20.75 -8.91
N ILE A 109 8.01 20.56 -10.01
CA ILE A 109 9.38 21.06 -10.19
C ILE A 109 9.40 22.59 -10.18
N GLU A 110 8.47 23.25 -10.88
CA GLU A 110 8.33 24.71 -10.88
C GLU A 110 8.14 25.27 -9.46
N LYS A 111 7.38 24.58 -8.62
CA LYS A 111 7.16 24.96 -7.21
C LYS A 111 8.32 24.59 -6.29
N ASN A 112 9.09 23.59 -6.64
CA ASN A 112 10.23 23.10 -5.86
C ASN A 112 11.37 22.64 -6.78
N PRO A 113 12.27 23.55 -7.18
CA PRO A 113 13.39 23.21 -8.09
C PRO A 113 14.33 22.12 -7.55
N ALA A 114 14.39 21.91 -6.22
CA ALA A 114 15.17 20.83 -5.64
C ALA A 114 14.69 19.44 -6.08
N LEU A 115 13.43 19.32 -6.50
CA LEU A 115 12.87 18.07 -7.03
C LEU A 115 13.53 17.66 -8.35
N GLN A 116 13.83 18.63 -9.23
CA GLN A 116 14.54 18.34 -10.49
C GLN A 116 15.92 17.74 -10.20
N LYS A 117 16.66 18.36 -9.27
CA LYS A 117 17.97 17.83 -8.90
C LYS A 117 17.89 16.41 -8.35
N LEU A 118 16.88 16.10 -7.55
CA LEU A 118 16.67 14.75 -6.99
C LEU A 118 16.37 13.74 -8.12
N ILE A 119 15.57 14.13 -9.11
CA ILE A 119 15.24 13.30 -10.28
C ILE A 119 16.52 13.00 -11.06
N ASP A 120 17.34 14.01 -11.32
CA ASP A 120 18.59 13.90 -12.07
C ASP A 120 19.62 13.04 -11.31
N ASP A 121 19.80 13.29 -10.01
CA ASP A 121 20.74 12.57 -9.15
C ASP A 121 20.39 11.07 -9.02
N LEU A 122 19.09 10.72 -9.04
CA LEU A 122 18.61 9.34 -8.93
C LEU A 122 18.35 8.67 -10.30
N GLY A 123 18.51 9.39 -11.41
CA GLY A 123 18.22 8.88 -12.75
C GLY A 123 16.77 8.43 -12.93
N LEU A 124 15.82 9.11 -12.28
CA LEU A 124 14.41 8.75 -12.36
C LEU A 124 13.81 9.15 -13.71
N VAL A 125 13.07 8.24 -14.31
CA VAL A 125 12.37 8.45 -15.59
C VAL A 125 10.91 8.04 -15.42
N LEU A 126 9.99 8.86 -15.94
CA LEU A 126 8.58 8.44 -16.07
C LEU A 126 8.49 7.35 -17.14
N VAL A 127 8.13 6.13 -16.70
CA VAL A 127 8.02 4.97 -17.60
C VAL A 127 6.55 4.69 -17.85
N GLY A 128 6.14 4.80 -19.12
CA GLY A 128 4.80 4.36 -19.54
C GLY A 128 4.73 2.85 -19.74
N ALA A 129 3.56 2.28 -19.52
CA ALA A 129 3.31 0.84 -19.64
C ALA A 129 3.56 0.25 -21.03
N SER A 130 3.80 1.08 -22.05
CA SER A 130 4.01 0.65 -23.45
C SER A 130 5.47 0.31 -23.80
N SER A 131 6.42 0.47 -22.91
CA SER A 131 7.84 0.18 -23.21
C SER A 131 8.36 -1.16 -22.69
N ILE A 132 7.49 -2.01 -22.14
CA ILE A 132 7.86 -3.36 -21.72
C ILE A 132 7.22 -4.38 -22.68
N GLY A 133 7.80 -4.57 -23.86
CA GLY A 133 7.33 -5.64 -24.72
C GLY A 133 7.68 -5.51 -26.17
N SER A 134 8.93 -5.67 -26.53
CA SER A 134 9.35 -6.35 -27.76
C SER A 134 10.82 -6.76 -27.60
N GLY A 135 11.03 -7.73 -26.74
CA GLY A 135 12.21 -8.58 -26.84
C GLY A 135 11.92 -9.64 -27.88
N ASP A 136 12.22 -9.35 -29.15
CA ASP A 136 12.32 -10.37 -30.18
C ASP A 136 13.44 -11.33 -29.82
N GLY A 137 13.10 -12.34 -29.05
CA GLY A 137 13.92 -13.50 -28.80
C GLY A 137 13.68 -14.53 -29.87
N ASN A 138 14.39 -14.43 -30.99
CA ASN A 138 14.55 -15.53 -31.92
C ASN A 138 15.85 -16.27 -31.54
N PRO A 139 15.84 -17.51 -31.03
CA PRO A 139 17.04 -18.32 -30.91
C PRO A 139 17.37 -19.02 -32.24
N PRO A 140 18.64 -19.28 -32.51
CA PRO A 140 19.10 -19.97 -33.74
C PRO A 140 18.71 -21.45 -33.77
#